data_e7d4b9ab27622571bdef55f6a96027a5
#
_entry.id   e7d4b9ab27622571bdef55f6a96027a5
#
_cell.length_a   1.000
_cell.length_b   1.000
_cell.length_c   1.000
_cell.angle_alpha   90.00
_cell.angle_beta   90.00
_cell.angle_gamma   90.00
#
_symmetry.space_group_name_H-M   'P 1'
#
loop_
_entity.id
_entity.type
_entity.pdbx_description
1 polymer ?
#
loop_
_entity_poly.entity_id
_entity_poly.type
_entity_poly.pdbx_seq_one_letter_code
_entity_poly.pdbx_strand_id
1 'polypeptide(L)'
;SFQIPDAYDSAWEVSVGETAKVYAWTDDEKKVPLIWENSYGKGKFVVDNFGLCEKATRGFFAASYSLLTDVMVYPVLNGSVFYLDDFPSPVPSGDGTYIKRDYGLSIKEFYTNIWWPDMLELAEEHGVKYTGVIIDNYEDDVSGDVVEQEDVQRFQYFGNMLLHQGGELGYHGYNHQPLSLSNVDYANILPYKTWESYGAMKKAMTELIRFGKDMFPGTELSVYVPPSNVLSDEGREMIVKEFPEIRTIASNYFVGDMAYTQEFEAAEDGIVEQPRIISGAVIDDYMELAAVSELNMHFVNTHFMHPDDLLDEDRGARLGWEKLKKRLDEYMDWLYTSAPCLRNLTASELSGAIQRYGALV
;
A
#
# COMPACT_ATOMS: atom_id res chain seq x y z
N SER A 1 -7.57 3.84 23.87
CA SER A 1 -6.71 5.02 23.62
C SER A 1 -5.40 4.50 23.06
N PHE A 2 -4.88 5.10 22.06
CA PHE A 2 -3.56 4.76 21.59
C PHE A 2 -2.64 5.96 21.61
N GLN A 3 -1.36 5.72 21.77
CA GLN A 3 -0.31 6.74 21.85
C GLN A 3 0.37 6.86 20.51
N ILE A 4 0.56 8.08 20.06
CA ILE A 4 1.22 8.35 18.80
C ILE A 4 2.47 9.17 19.11
N PRO A 5 3.66 8.61 18.87
CA PRO A 5 4.89 9.37 18.98
C PRO A 5 4.98 10.40 17.84
N ASP A 6 5.42 11.59 18.16
CA ASP A 6 5.76 12.66 17.21
C ASP A 6 4.66 13.03 16.19
N ALA A 7 3.39 12.96 16.60
CA ALA A 7 2.25 13.21 15.72
C ALA A 7 2.06 14.68 15.31
N TYR A 8 2.78 15.63 15.92
CA TYR A 8 2.70 17.07 15.65
C TYR A 8 3.96 17.80 16.14
N ASP A 9 4.26 18.94 15.53
CA ASP A 9 5.46 19.72 15.87
C ASP A 9 5.32 20.50 17.18
N SER A 10 4.15 21.08 17.43
CA SER A 10 3.93 21.98 18.55
C SER A 10 2.47 22.10 18.95
N ALA A 11 2.24 22.41 20.22
CA ALA A 11 0.93 22.78 20.75
C ALA A 11 1.07 23.96 21.70
N TRP A 12 0.03 24.78 21.81
CA TRP A 12 -0.05 25.82 22.82
C TRP A 12 -0.34 25.17 24.18
N GLU A 13 0.41 25.56 25.20
CA GLU A 13 0.11 25.19 26.58
C GLU A 13 -1.12 25.98 27.06
N VAL A 14 -2.25 25.32 27.08
CA VAL A 14 -3.56 25.88 27.42
C VAL A 14 -4.26 25.07 28.51
N SER A 15 -5.18 25.71 29.21
CA SER A 15 -6.16 25.01 30.05
C SER A 15 -7.57 25.28 29.52
N VAL A 16 -8.43 24.29 29.59
CA VAL A 16 -9.82 24.39 29.16
C VAL A 16 -10.76 24.37 30.36
N GLY A 17 -11.92 25.01 30.24
CA GLY A 17 -12.92 25.02 31.30
C GLY A 17 -13.59 23.65 31.49
N GLU A 18 -14.28 23.48 32.64
CA GLU A 18 -14.96 22.23 33.02
C GLU A 18 -16.02 21.76 32.03
N THR A 19 -16.54 22.67 31.21
CA THR A 19 -17.54 22.36 30.18
C THR A 19 -16.96 21.83 28.88
N ALA A 20 -15.64 21.92 28.69
CA ALA A 20 -14.97 21.42 27.50
C ALA A 20 -14.88 19.90 27.54
N LYS A 21 -15.20 19.25 26.42
CA LYS A 21 -14.97 17.83 26.24
C LYS A 21 -13.70 17.64 25.42
N VAL A 22 -12.65 17.10 26.07
CA VAL A 22 -11.35 16.85 25.46
C VAL A 22 -11.33 15.45 24.82
N TYR A 23 -10.88 15.36 23.58
CA TYR A 23 -10.76 14.12 22.80
C TYR A 23 -9.32 13.63 22.71
N ALA A 24 -8.36 14.55 22.70
CA ALA A 24 -6.94 14.22 22.65
C ALA A 24 -6.13 15.19 23.51
N TRP A 25 -5.05 14.71 24.09
CA TRP A 25 -4.11 15.48 24.92
C TRP A 25 -2.70 14.91 24.79
N THR A 26 -1.71 15.70 25.23
CA THR A 26 -0.32 15.24 25.31
C THR A 26 -0.20 14.13 26.37
N ASP A 27 0.69 13.18 26.15
CA ASP A 27 0.98 12.10 27.09
C ASP A 27 2.14 12.42 28.04
N ASP A 28 2.24 13.67 28.43
CA ASP A 28 3.18 14.16 29.45
C ASP A 28 2.46 14.51 30.76
N GLU A 29 3.24 14.94 31.77
CA GLU A 29 2.68 15.33 33.07
C GLU A 29 1.70 16.50 32.99
N LYS A 30 1.82 17.35 31.96
CA LYS A 30 0.99 18.54 31.78
C LYS A 30 -0.38 18.22 31.21
N LYS A 31 -0.50 17.15 30.42
CA LYS A 31 -1.74 16.75 29.72
C LYS A 31 -2.40 17.92 29.00
N VAL A 32 -1.64 18.57 28.14
CA VAL A 32 -2.15 19.71 27.35
C VAL A 32 -3.24 19.24 26.40
N PRO A 33 -4.43 19.86 26.39
CA PRO A 33 -5.48 19.51 25.44
C PRO A 33 -5.05 19.79 24.00
N LEU A 34 -5.23 18.80 23.12
CA LEU A 34 -4.90 18.88 21.69
C LEU A 34 -6.15 19.04 20.82
N ILE A 35 -7.22 18.28 21.13
CA ILE A 35 -8.51 18.39 20.44
C ILE A 35 -9.61 18.45 21.49
N TRP A 36 -10.45 19.48 21.43
CA TRP A 36 -11.61 19.60 22.32
C TRP A 36 -12.77 20.34 21.67
N GLU A 37 -13.97 20.03 22.14
CA GLU A 37 -15.18 20.79 21.85
C GLU A 37 -15.67 21.54 23.07
N ASN A 38 -16.34 22.65 22.82
CA ASN A 38 -17.07 23.38 23.84
C ASN A 38 -18.24 24.15 23.21
N SER A 39 -19.18 24.60 24.04
CA SER A 39 -20.31 25.39 23.63
C SER A 39 -20.22 26.80 24.19
N TYR A 40 -20.61 27.79 23.40
CA TYR A 40 -20.76 29.16 23.83
C TYR A 40 -22.09 29.75 23.28
N GLY A 41 -22.96 30.15 24.18
CA GLY A 41 -24.31 30.55 23.80
C GLY A 41 -25.09 29.43 23.11
N LYS A 42 -25.44 29.65 21.85
CA LYS A 42 -26.12 28.64 20.99
C LYS A 42 -25.15 27.97 20.02
N GLY A 43 -23.89 28.35 20.05
CA GLY A 43 -22.87 27.82 19.14
C GLY A 43 -22.02 26.74 19.79
N LYS A 44 -21.47 25.88 18.96
CA LYS A 44 -20.44 24.90 19.29
C LYS A 44 -19.15 25.26 18.54
N PHE A 45 -18.01 25.02 19.15
CA PHE A 45 -16.71 25.13 18.50
C PHE A 45 -15.86 23.93 18.85
N VAL A 46 -14.99 23.53 17.94
CA VAL A 46 -13.95 22.52 18.09
C VAL A 46 -12.62 23.21 17.86
N VAL A 47 -11.65 22.87 18.67
CA VAL A 47 -10.29 23.42 18.58
C VAL A 47 -9.32 22.29 18.35
N ASP A 48 -8.50 22.44 17.31
CA ASP A 48 -7.32 21.63 17.05
C ASP A 48 -6.10 22.45 17.47
N ASN A 49 -5.48 22.05 18.60
CA ASN A 49 -4.35 22.75 19.22
C ASN A 49 -3.04 22.02 18.94
N PHE A 50 -2.76 21.79 17.66
CA PHE A 50 -1.49 21.22 17.22
C PHE A 50 -1.04 21.86 15.91
N GLY A 51 0.26 22.05 15.78
CA GLY A 51 0.87 22.96 14.82
C GLY A 51 1.30 22.35 13.51
N LEU A 52 0.86 21.13 13.15
CA LEU A 52 1.24 20.52 11.90
C LEU A 52 0.07 19.79 11.26
N CYS A 53 -0.08 20.00 9.95
CA CYS A 53 -0.95 19.20 9.12
C CYS A 53 -0.11 18.44 8.09
N GLU A 54 0.39 17.29 8.48
CA GLU A 54 1.00 16.35 7.55
C GLU A 54 -0.06 15.49 6.88
N LYS A 55 0.33 14.84 5.80
CA LYS A 55 -0.50 13.89 5.08
C LYS A 55 -1.05 12.80 5.99
N ALA A 56 -0.20 12.23 6.86
CA ALA A 56 -0.56 11.18 7.79
C ALA A 56 -1.52 11.63 8.91
N THR A 57 -1.71 12.94 9.14
CA THR A 57 -2.55 13.47 10.23
C THR A 57 -3.76 14.26 9.75
N ARG A 58 -3.88 14.52 8.44
CA ARG A 58 -4.95 15.37 7.87
C ARG A 58 -6.38 14.89 8.18
N GLY A 59 -6.57 13.60 8.36
CA GLY A 59 -7.87 13.02 8.70
C GLY A 59 -8.38 13.42 10.09
N PHE A 60 -7.51 13.89 10.99
CA PHE A 60 -7.95 14.43 12.28
C PHE A 60 -8.75 15.71 12.11
N PHE A 61 -8.41 16.56 11.13
CA PHE A 61 -9.20 17.75 10.81
C PHE A 61 -10.59 17.37 10.28
N ALA A 62 -10.69 16.33 9.45
CA ALA A 62 -11.97 15.80 9.00
C ALA A 62 -12.80 15.26 10.19
N ALA A 63 -12.17 14.52 11.11
CA ALA A 63 -12.79 14.03 12.32
C ALA A 63 -13.26 15.17 13.24
N SER A 64 -12.40 16.18 13.50
CA SER A 64 -12.73 17.37 14.31
C SER A 64 -13.88 18.15 13.69
N TYR A 65 -13.85 18.35 12.37
CA TYR A 65 -14.92 19.06 11.68
C TYR A 65 -16.29 18.33 11.83
N SER A 66 -16.29 17.00 11.83
CA SER A 66 -17.50 16.20 12.03
C SER A 66 -18.15 16.40 13.41
N LEU A 67 -17.39 16.86 14.42
CA LEU A 67 -17.92 17.16 15.75
C LEU A 67 -18.77 18.44 15.79
N LEU A 68 -18.66 19.32 14.78
CA LEU A 68 -19.40 20.59 14.73
C LEU A 68 -20.88 20.44 14.39
N THR A 69 -21.27 19.37 13.74
CA THR A 69 -22.62 19.15 13.22
C THR A 69 -23.14 17.75 13.55
N ASP A 70 -24.47 17.61 13.67
CA ASP A 70 -25.10 16.29 13.86
C ASP A 70 -25.03 15.42 12.61
N VAL A 71 -24.87 16.03 11.44
CA VAL A 71 -24.73 15.36 10.14
C VAL A 71 -23.70 16.09 9.32
N MET A 72 -22.71 15.36 8.83
CA MET A 72 -21.68 15.82 7.90
C MET A 72 -21.75 14.99 6.62
N VAL A 73 -21.69 15.65 5.47
CA VAL A 73 -21.64 15.00 4.16
C VAL A 73 -20.41 15.54 3.42
N TYR A 74 -19.54 14.65 2.99
CA TYR A 74 -18.36 14.98 2.20
C TYR A 74 -18.04 13.83 1.25
N PRO A 75 -17.36 14.08 0.12
CA PRO A 75 -16.98 13.02 -0.80
C PRO A 75 -15.89 12.14 -0.19
N VAL A 76 -15.98 10.84 -0.47
CA VAL A 76 -14.99 9.84 -0.06
C VAL A 76 -14.76 8.83 -1.17
N LEU A 77 -13.61 8.14 -1.13
CA LEU A 77 -13.28 7.06 -2.06
C LEU A 77 -14.09 5.78 -1.75
N ASN A 78 -14.18 5.45 -0.47
CA ASN A 78 -14.82 4.25 0.04
C ASN A 78 -14.27 2.98 -0.59
N GLY A 79 -13.03 2.62 -0.29
CA GLY A 79 -12.42 1.42 -0.84
C GLY A 79 -11.26 0.88 0.00
N SER A 80 -11.11 -0.44 0.01
CA SER A 80 -9.99 -1.16 0.60
C SER A 80 -9.34 -2.03 -0.47
N VAL A 81 -8.03 -1.90 -0.64
CA VAL A 81 -7.21 -2.68 -1.59
C VAL A 81 -6.05 -3.30 -0.87
N PHE A 82 -5.81 -4.58 -1.13
CA PHE A 82 -4.66 -5.32 -0.66
C PHE A 82 -3.80 -5.77 -1.85
N TYR A 83 -2.55 -5.31 -1.88
CA TYR A 83 -1.58 -5.67 -2.90
C TYR A 83 -0.70 -6.81 -2.44
N LEU A 84 -0.39 -7.73 -3.34
CA LEU A 84 0.66 -8.73 -3.19
C LEU A 84 1.77 -8.39 -4.17
N ASP A 85 2.83 -7.74 -3.64
CA ASP A 85 4.01 -7.44 -4.43
C ASP A 85 4.80 -8.73 -4.69
N ASP A 86 5.76 -8.71 -5.64
CA ASP A 86 6.57 -9.87 -5.99
C ASP A 86 5.77 -11.15 -6.32
N PHE A 87 4.59 -10.97 -6.89
CA PHE A 87 3.72 -12.08 -7.25
C PHE A 87 4.21 -12.82 -8.52
N PRO A 88 4.13 -14.15 -8.61
CA PRO A 88 3.67 -15.08 -7.59
C PRO A 88 4.80 -15.65 -6.73
N SER A 89 4.46 -16.03 -5.52
CA SER A 89 5.38 -16.75 -4.63
C SER A 89 5.69 -18.17 -5.11
N PRO A 90 6.83 -18.76 -4.73
CA PRO A 90 7.88 -18.19 -3.89
C PRO A 90 8.83 -17.27 -4.65
N VAL A 91 9.38 -16.28 -3.92
CA VAL A 91 10.49 -15.47 -4.41
C VAL A 91 11.82 -16.20 -4.19
N PRO A 92 12.85 -15.94 -5.00
CA PRO A 92 14.14 -16.65 -4.88
C PRO A 92 15.04 -16.15 -3.75
N SER A 93 14.66 -15.11 -3.01
CA SER A 93 15.45 -14.48 -1.95
C SER A 93 15.27 -15.15 -0.59
N GLY A 94 16.32 -15.12 0.23
CA GLY A 94 16.33 -15.61 1.60
C GLY A 94 16.66 -17.10 1.74
N ASP A 95 16.98 -17.50 2.97
CA ASP A 95 17.40 -18.87 3.29
C ASP A 95 16.28 -19.77 3.86
N GLY A 96 15.11 -19.22 4.12
CA GLY A 96 13.97 -19.94 4.68
C GLY A 96 14.18 -20.49 6.09
N THR A 97 15.13 -19.95 6.85
CA THR A 97 15.49 -20.43 8.19
C THR A 97 14.27 -20.56 9.10
N TYR A 98 13.41 -19.57 9.14
CA TYR A 98 12.24 -19.55 10.01
C TYR A 98 11.12 -20.48 9.51
N ILE A 99 10.96 -20.60 8.19
CA ILE A 99 10.05 -21.59 7.58
C ILE A 99 10.48 -23.00 7.96
N LYS A 100 11.78 -23.30 7.84
CA LYS A 100 12.32 -24.61 8.20
C LYS A 100 12.20 -24.88 9.70
N ARG A 101 12.43 -23.84 10.55
CA ARG A 101 12.28 -23.94 12.00
C ARG A 101 10.87 -24.35 12.40
N ASP A 102 9.85 -23.70 11.81
CA ASP A 102 8.48 -23.80 12.29
C ASP A 102 7.70 -24.93 11.59
N TYR A 103 8.01 -25.21 10.32
CA TYR A 103 7.25 -26.16 9.50
C TYR A 103 8.07 -27.35 8.99
N GLY A 104 9.39 -27.27 9.00
CA GLY A 104 10.26 -28.32 8.44
C GLY A 104 10.18 -28.44 6.92
N LEU A 105 9.59 -27.43 6.23
CA LEU A 105 9.37 -27.40 4.79
C LEU A 105 10.45 -26.61 4.06
N SER A 106 10.60 -26.87 2.77
CA SER A 106 11.29 -25.97 1.87
C SER A 106 10.45 -24.70 1.63
N ILE A 107 11.07 -23.62 1.16
CA ILE A 107 10.39 -22.37 0.80
C ILE A 107 9.24 -22.67 -0.17
N LYS A 108 9.50 -23.39 -1.26
CA LYS A 108 8.49 -23.71 -2.27
C LYS A 108 7.31 -24.52 -1.70
N GLU A 109 7.59 -25.52 -0.87
CA GLU A 109 6.52 -26.33 -0.24
C GLU A 109 5.69 -25.51 0.73
N PHE A 110 6.33 -24.63 1.50
CA PHE A 110 5.64 -23.76 2.43
C PHE A 110 4.69 -22.79 1.73
N TYR A 111 5.17 -22.05 0.72
CA TYR A 111 4.32 -21.11 -0.01
C TYR A 111 3.16 -21.78 -0.73
N THR A 112 3.37 -22.99 -1.27
CA THR A 112 2.32 -23.72 -1.97
C THR A 112 1.28 -24.32 -1.03
N ASN A 113 1.72 -24.86 0.13
CA ASN A 113 0.86 -25.69 0.97
C ASN A 113 0.35 -24.99 2.24
N ILE A 114 0.98 -23.88 2.64
CA ILE A 114 0.64 -23.14 3.88
C ILE A 114 0.28 -21.70 3.55
N TRP A 115 1.26 -20.91 3.08
CA TRP A 115 1.09 -19.47 2.95
C TRP A 115 -0.05 -19.10 2.00
N TRP A 116 -0.06 -19.69 0.80
CA TRP A 116 -1.09 -19.37 -0.19
C TRP A 116 -2.49 -19.81 0.24
N PRO A 117 -2.72 -21.04 0.74
CA PRO A 117 -4.01 -21.40 1.32
C PRO A 117 -4.46 -20.47 2.45
N ASP A 118 -3.56 -20.07 3.35
CA ASP A 118 -3.86 -19.15 4.43
C ASP A 118 -4.25 -17.75 3.92
N MET A 119 -3.56 -17.23 2.88
CA MET A 119 -3.93 -15.96 2.26
C MET A 119 -5.31 -16.02 1.60
N LEU A 120 -5.65 -17.14 0.99
CA LEU A 120 -6.97 -17.35 0.41
C LEU A 120 -8.07 -17.46 1.49
N GLU A 121 -7.77 -18.10 2.61
CA GLU A 121 -8.66 -18.17 3.77
C GLU A 121 -8.94 -16.77 4.34
N LEU A 122 -7.92 -15.95 4.57
CA LEU A 122 -8.06 -14.56 5.00
C LEU A 122 -8.90 -13.73 4.00
N ALA A 123 -8.68 -13.95 2.70
CA ALA A 123 -9.46 -13.28 1.67
C ALA A 123 -10.94 -13.65 1.73
N GLU A 124 -11.27 -14.93 1.94
CA GLU A 124 -12.65 -15.41 2.07
C GLU A 124 -13.30 -14.88 3.35
N GLU A 125 -12.59 -14.93 4.49
CA GLU A 125 -13.10 -14.52 5.80
C GLU A 125 -13.46 -13.03 5.84
N HIS A 126 -12.59 -12.17 5.30
CA HIS A 126 -12.79 -10.72 5.29
C HIS A 126 -13.40 -10.17 3.99
N GLY A 127 -13.67 -11.03 3.00
CA GLY A 127 -14.17 -10.63 1.70
C GLY A 127 -13.18 -9.81 0.87
N VAL A 128 -11.87 -9.94 1.15
CA VAL A 128 -10.80 -9.20 0.48
C VAL A 128 -10.58 -9.71 -0.94
N LYS A 129 -10.23 -8.79 -1.84
CA LYS A 129 -9.74 -9.09 -3.19
C LYS A 129 -8.29 -8.65 -3.28
N TYR A 130 -7.39 -9.57 -3.60
CA TYR A 130 -5.99 -9.19 -3.79
C TYR A 130 -5.73 -8.66 -5.20
N THR A 131 -4.86 -7.66 -5.28
CA THR A 131 -4.20 -7.27 -6.52
C THR A 131 -2.76 -7.81 -6.49
N GLY A 132 -2.49 -8.89 -7.23
CA GLY A 132 -1.16 -9.49 -7.34
C GLY A 132 -0.35 -8.82 -8.44
N VAL A 133 0.82 -8.27 -8.13
CA VAL A 133 1.63 -7.58 -9.12
C VAL A 133 2.83 -8.43 -9.54
N ILE A 134 2.84 -8.79 -10.81
CA ILE A 134 3.76 -9.76 -11.40
C ILE A 134 5.15 -9.16 -11.57
N ILE A 135 6.15 -9.89 -11.09
CA ILE A 135 7.54 -9.70 -11.45
C ILE A 135 7.99 -10.88 -12.31
N ASP A 136 8.61 -10.61 -13.45
CA ASP A 136 9.00 -11.67 -14.38
C ASP A 136 10.20 -12.46 -13.82
N ASN A 137 11.28 -11.77 -13.47
CA ASN A 137 12.48 -12.39 -12.90
C ASN A 137 13.14 -11.49 -11.86
N TYR A 138 14.25 -11.97 -11.25
CA TYR A 138 15.03 -11.22 -10.26
C TYR A 138 16.48 -11.00 -10.69
N GLU A 139 16.73 -11.11 -12.00
CA GLU A 139 18.06 -10.81 -12.54
C GLU A 139 18.34 -9.30 -12.45
N ASP A 140 19.60 -8.95 -12.53
CA ASP A 140 20.04 -7.56 -12.40
C ASP A 140 20.52 -6.95 -13.74
N ASP A 141 20.15 -7.58 -14.87
CA ASP A 141 20.50 -7.09 -16.20
C ASP A 141 19.67 -5.86 -16.57
N VAL A 142 20.36 -4.81 -16.95
CA VAL A 142 19.79 -3.52 -17.38
C VAL A 142 20.22 -3.14 -18.81
N SER A 143 20.80 -4.07 -19.55
CA SER A 143 21.22 -3.88 -20.96
C SER A 143 20.03 -3.87 -21.92
N GLY A 144 18.89 -4.46 -21.50
CA GLY A 144 17.73 -4.73 -22.34
C GLY A 144 17.83 -6.04 -23.11
N ASP A 145 18.77 -6.91 -22.78
CA ASP A 145 18.78 -8.28 -23.23
C ASP A 145 17.79 -9.08 -22.38
N VAL A 146 16.56 -9.22 -22.89
CA VAL A 146 15.48 -9.89 -22.19
C VAL A 146 15.60 -11.41 -22.33
N VAL A 147 15.33 -12.10 -21.23
CA VAL A 147 15.32 -13.57 -21.14
C VAL A 147 13.87 -14.00 -20.96
N GLU A 148 13.48 -15.05 -21.65
CA GLU A 148 12.12 -15.59 -21.54
C GLU A 148 11.97 -16.37 -20.21
N GLN A 149 10.87 -16.12 -19.49
CA GLN A 149 10.57 -16.79 -18.23
C GLN A 149 10.18 -18.26 -18.48
N GLU A 150 10.89 -19.18 -17.83
CA GLU A 150 10.65 -20.64 -18.01
C GLU A 150 9.62 -21.22 -17.04
N ASP A 151 9.40 -20.60 -15.86
CA ASP A 151 8.51 -21.14 -14.81
C ASP A 151 7.04 -20.74 -14.99
N VAL A 152 6.56 -20.89 -16.22
CA VAL A 152 5.19 -20.56 -16.65
C VAL A 152 4.12 -21.19 -15.76
N GLN A 153 4.34 -22.45 -15.33
CA GLN A 153 3.35 -23.19 -14.55
C GLN A 153 3.07 -22.54 -13.19
N ARG A 154 4.09 -21.98 -12.55
CA ARG A 154 3.95 -21.28 -11.27
C ARG A 154 3.07 -20.04 -11.41
N PHE A 155 3.34 -19.22 -12.42
CA PHE A 155 2.53 -18.03 -12.70
C PHE A 155 1.09 -18.38 -12.98
N GLN A 156 0.84 -19.38 -13.84
CA GLN A 156 -0.51 -19.82 -14.16
C GLN A 156 -1.24 -20.40 -12.94
N TYR A 157 -0.55 -21.19 -12.12
CA TYR A 157 -1.16 -21.81 -10.94
C TYR A 157 -1.66 -20.75 -9.96
N PHE A 158 -0.77 -19.89 -9.47
CA PHE A 158 -1.14 -18.88 -8.48
C PHE A 158 -2.01 -17.78 -9.06
N GLY A 159 -1.72 -17.32 -10.28
CA GLY A 159 -2.49 -16.26 -10.93
C GLY A 159 -3.94 -16.67 -11.21
N ASN A 160 -4.18 -17.89 -11.70
CA ASN A 160 -5.53 -18.37 -11.91
C ASN A 160 -6.31 -18.54 -10.59
N MET A 161 -5.67 -18.96 -9.51
CA MET A 161 -6.32 -19.04 -8.20
C MET A 161 -6.73 -17.65 -7.70
N LEU A 162 -5.85 -16.65 -7.82
CA LEU A 162 -6.14 -15.27 -7.45
C LEU A 162 -7.30 -14.69 -8.27
N LEU A 163 -7.27 -14.86 -9.59
CA LEU A 163 -8.34 -14.41 -10.48
C LEU A 163 -9.67 -15.13 -10.20
N HIS A 164 -9.64 -16.41 -9.88
CA HIS A 164 -10.85 -17.18 -9.57
C HIS A 164 -11.55 -16.69 -8.29
N GLN A 165 -10.81 -16.12 -7.35
CA GLN A 165 -11.35 -15.50 -6.16
C GLN A 165 -11.80 -14.04 -6.36
N GLY A 166 -11.81 -13.54 -7.59
CA GLY A 166 -12.20 -12.18 -7.91
C GLY A 166 -11.10 -11.15 -7.67
N GLY A 167 -9.85 -11.59 -7.50
CA GLY A 167 -8.67 -10.73 -7.46
C GLY A 167 -8.28 -10.22 -8.84
N GLU A 168 -7.21 -9.46 -8.89
CA GLU A 168 -6.68 -8.79 -10.08
C GLU A 168 -5.19 -9.03 -10.22
N LEU A 169 -4.69 -9.04 -11.45
CA LEU A 169 -3.25 -9.06 -11.74
C LEU A 169 -2.79 -7.73 -12.31
N GLY A 170 -1.60 -7.32 -11.92
CA GLY A 170 -0.89 -6.14 -12.43
C GLY A 170 0.58 -6.45 -12.65
N TYR A 171 1.39 -5.42 -12.83
CA TYR A 171 2.83 -5.50 -13.11
C TYR A 171 3.65 -4.87 -11.99
N HIS A 172 4.78 -5.51 -11.62
CA HIS A 172 5.71 -4.99 -10.63
C HIS A 172 7.09 -4.67 -11.22
N GLY A 173 7.45 -5.26 -12.34
CA GLY A 173 8.69 -5.03 -13.05
C GLY A 173 9.14 -6.27 -13.80
N TYR A 174 10.04 -6.04 -14.79
CA TYR A 174 10.65 -7.15 -15.51
C TYR A 174 11.63 -7.90 -14.59
N ASN A 175 12.52 -7.18 -13.93
CA ASN A 175 13.62 -7.77 -13.12
C ASN A 175 13.85 -7.06 -11.79
N HIS A 176 12.82 -6.50 -11.18
CA HIS A 176 12.89 -5.73 -9.92
C HIS A 176 13.88 -4.54 -9.92
N GLN A 177 14.26 -4.04 -11.11
CA GLN A 177 15.05 -2.81 -11.23
C GLN A 177 14.11 -1.62 -11.48
N PRO A 178 14.19 -0.55 -10.68
CA PRO A 178 13.38 0.66 -10.88
C PRO A 178 13.55 1.24 -12.29
N LEU A 179 12.47 1.75 -12.86
CA LEU A 179 12.52 2.41 -14.17
C LEU A 179 13.20 3.78 -14.04
N SER A 180 14.54 3.79 -14.09
CA SER A 180 15.35 5.00 -13.98
C SER A 180 16.60 4.93 -14.85
N LEU A 181 16.93 6.03 -15.50
CA LEU A 181 18.20 6.25 -16.20
C LEU A 181 19.24 6.96 -15.33
N SER A 182 18.85 7.34 -14.12
CA SER A 182 19.72 7.95 -13.12
C SER A 182 20.05 6.96 -12.02
N ASN A 183 21.19 7.16 -11.34
CA ASN A 183 21.57 6.31 -10.23
C ASN A 183 20.54 6.42 -9.08
N VAL A 184 20.03 5.27 -8.67
CA VAL A 184 19.14 5.15 -7.52
C VAL A 184 19.98 4.70 -6.35
N ASP A 185 20.40 5.67 -5.51
CA ASP A 185 21.18 5.40 -4.30
C ASP A 185 20.26 5.33 -3.09
N TYR A 186 19.86 4.12 -2.73
CA TYR A 186 19.16 3.84 -1.48
C TYR A 186 20.14 3.69 -0.30
N ALA A 187 21.01 4.65 -0.10
CA ALA A 187 21.93 4.69 1.05
C ALA A 187 22.71 3.38 1.26
N ASN A 188 23.14 2.72 0.19
CA ASN A 188 23.78 1.38 0.17
C ASN A 188 22.89 0.22 0.67
N ILE A 189 21.59 0.40 0.82
CA ILE A 189 20.67 -0.65 1.29
C ILE A 189 20.24 -1.56 0.13
N LEU A 190 20.00 -0.99 -1.06
CA LEU A 190 19.58 -1.73 -2.24
C LEU A 190 20.48 -1.40 -3.44
N PRO A 191 21.25 -2.37 -3.95
CA PRO A 191 22.19 -2.16 -5.05
C PRO A 191 21.48 -2.19 -6.42
N TYR A 192 20.60 -1.25 -6.68
CA TYR A 192 19.96 -1.13 -7.99
C TYR A 192 20.93 -0.67 -9.05
N LYS A 193 20.78 -1.24 -10.25
CA LYS A 193 21.51 -0.81 -11.44
C LYS A 193 20.70 0.24 -12.21
N THR A 194 21.42 1.13 -12.85
CA THR A 194 20.82 2.11 -13.77
C THR A 194 20.66 1.47 -15.14
N TRP A 195 19.50 1.60 -15.76
CA TRP A 195 19.27 1.12 -17.13
C TRP A 195 20.24 1.80 -18.11
N GLU A 196 20.82 1.02 -19.02
CA GLU A 196 21.80 1.52 -19.98
C GLU A 196 21.22 2.54 -20.96
N SER A 197 19.93 2.45 -21.24
CA SER A 197 19.24 3.37 -22.13
C SER A 197 17.71 3.30 -21.95
N TYR A 198 17.02 4.34 -22.42
CA TYR A 198 15.57 4.32 -22.55
C TYR A 198 15.06 3.13 -23.38
N GLY A 199 15.79 2.76 -24.45
CA GLY A 199 15.44 1.61 -25.29
C GLY A 199 15.55 0.28 -24.53
N ALA A 200 16.57 0.11 -23.67
CA ALA A 200 16.71 -1.07 -22.83
C ALA A 200 15.57 -1.20 -21.82
N MET A 201 15.26 -0.12 -21.12
CA MET A 201 14.16 -0.03 -20.16
C MET A 201 12.80 -0.32 -20.82
N LYS A 202 12.54 0.27 -22.00
CA LYS A 202 11.32 0.02 -22.77
C LYS A 202 11.21 -1.43 -23.22
N LYS A 203 12.32 -2.06 -23.62
CA LYS A 203 12.34 -3.44 -24.09
C LYS A 203 12.01 -4.42 -22.95
N ALA A 204 12.54 -4.19 -21.76
CA ALA A 204 12.21 -4.96 -20.56
C ALA A 204 10.73 -4.84 -20.19
N MET A 205 10.17 -3.63 -20.17
CA MET A 205 8.74 -3.44 -19.92
C MET A 205 7.85 -4.06 -21.01
N THR A 206 8.30 -4.04 -22.28
CA THR A 206 7.58 -4.71 -23.38
C THR A 206 7.52 -6.22 -23.16
N GLU A 207 8.62 -6.82 -22.68
CA GLU A 207 8.65 -8.26 -22.38
C GLU A 207 7.73 -8.60 -21.20
N LEU A 208 7.78 -7.84 -20.12
CA LEU A 208 6.90 -8.03 -18.97
C LEU A 208 5.41 -8.01 -19.38
N ILE A 209 5.03 -7.03 -20.21
CA ILE A 209 3.65 -6.90 -20.68
C ILE A 209 3.27 -8.05 -21.63
N ARG A 210 4.19 -8.44 -22.54
CA ARG A 210 4.00 -9.60 -23.40
C ARG A 210 3.78 -10.86 -22.57
N PHE A 211 4.64 -11.10 -21.59
CA PHE A 211 4.57 -12.22 -20.68
C PHE A 211 3.21 -12.26 -19.96
N GLY A 212 2.78 -11.17 -19.33
CA GLY A 212 1.50 -11.11 -18.65
C GLY A 212 0.30 -11.42 -19.56
N LYS A 213 0.31 -10.86 -20.78
CA LYS A 213 -0.74 -11.12 -21.79
C LYS A 213 -0.77 -12.59 -22.26
N ASP A 214 0.40 -13.20 -22.44
CA ASP A 214 0.52 -14.59 -22.87
C ASP A 214 0.09 -15.57 -21.75
N MET A 215 0.43 -15.24 -20.49
CA MET A 215 0.06 -16.05 -19.33
C MET A 215 -1.43 -16.01 -19.02
N PHE A 216 -2.07 -14.85 -19.18
CA PHE A 216 -3.45 -14.60 -18.78
C PHE A 216 -4.27 -14.00 -19.93
N PRO A 217 -4.47 -14.78 -21.03
CA PRO A 217 -5.16 -14.29 -22.19
C PRO A 217 -6.60 -13.86 -21.89
N GLY A 218 -6.96 -12.65 -22.31
CA GLY A 218 -8.28 -12.07 -22.05
C GLY A 218 -8.45 -11.42 -20.67
N THR A 219 -7.42 -11.44 -19.83
CA THR A 219 -7.37 -10.68 -18.59
C THR A 219 -6.75 -9.32 -18.84
N GLU A 220 -7.36 -8.27 -18.32
CA GLU A 220 -6.82 -6.92 -18.38
C GLU A 220 -5.86 -6.69 -17.21
N LEU A 221 -4.60 -6.37 -17.49
CA LEU A 221 -3.60 -6.00 -16.51
C LEU A 221 -3.27 -4.51 -16.72
N SER A 222 -3.82 -3.65 -15.87
CA SER A 222 -3.74 -2.20 -16.04
C SER A 222 -3.08 -1.47 -14.88
N VAL A 223 -2.57 -2.21 -13.90
CA VAL A 223 -1.95 -1.68 -12.69
C VAL A 223 -0.44 -1.91 -12.77
N TYR A 224 0.33 -0.88 -12.44
CA TYR A 224 1.78 -0.96 -12.27
C TYR A 224 2.17 -0.50 -10.86
N VAL A 225 3.00 -1.29 -10.21
CA VAL A 225 3.63 -0.96 -8.94
C VAL A 225 5.14 -0.91 -9.18
N PRO A 226 5.79 0.24 -9.01
CA PRO A 226 7.23 0.32 -9.23
C PRO A 226 8.01 -0.47 -8.18
N PRO A 227 9.05 -1.22 -8.57
CA PRO A 227 9.93 -1.89 -7.63
C PRO A 227 10.45 -0.93 -6.55
N SER A 228 10.36 -1.37 -5.30
CA SER A 228 10.72 -0.59 -4.10
C SER A 228 10.09 0.81 -4.02
N ASN A 229 8.96 1.00 -4.67
CA ASN A 229 8.27 2.30 -4.79
C ASN A 229 9.12 3.39 -5.45
N VAL A 230 10.06 3.03 -6.32
CA VAL A 230 10.91 3.98 -7.05
C VAL A 230 10.50 4.05 -8.50
N LEU A 231 10.21 5.25 -8.94
CA LEU A 231 9.88 5.56 -10.33
C LEU A 231 10.43 6.94 -10.67
N SER A 232 11.30 7.01 -11.66
CA SER A 232 11.79 8.29 -12.15
C SER A 232 10.79 8.98 -13.08
N ASP A 233 10.98 10.27 -13.31
CA ASP A 233 10.14 11.04 -14.24
C ASP A 233 10.17 10.43 -15.65
N GLU A 234 11.35 10.04 -16.12
CA GLU A 234 11.50 9.41 -17.44
C GLU A 234 10.87 8.01 -17.49
N GLY A 235 10.90 7.26 -16.39
CA GLY A 235 10.21 5.97 -16.28
C GLY A 235 8.71 6.13 -16.34
N ARG A 236 8.17 7.10 -15.60
CA ARG A 236 6.74 7.43 -15.63
C ARG A 236 6.30 7.93 -16.99
N GLU A 237 7.09 8.83 -17.60
CA GLU A 237 6.81 9.34 -18.95
C GLU A 237 6.79 8.21 -19.99
N MET A 238 7.69 7.23 -19.85
CA MET A 238 7.71 6.04 -20.70
C MET A 238 6.43 5.21 -20.55
N ILE A 239 5.97 4.97 -19.32
CA ILE A 239 4.71 4.25 -19.08
C ILE A 239 3.56 4.94 -19.81
N VAL A 240 3.39 6.24 -19.60
CA VAL A 240 2.31 7.03 -20.22
C VAL A 240 2.34 6.96 -21.75
N LYS A 241 3.52 7.09 -22.34
CA LYS A 241 3.66 7.19 -23.82
C LYS A 241 3.61 5.85 -24.54
N GLU A 242 4.22 4.83 -23.94
CA GLU A 242 4.51 3.59 -24.64
C GLU A 242 3.61 2.42 -24.21
N PHE A 243 2.97 2.52 -23.04
CA PHE A 243 2.19 1.44 -22.44
C PHE A 243 0.79 1.91 -21.99
N PRO A 244 -0.07 2.33 -22.94
CA PRO A 244 -1.39 2.92 -22.64
C PRO A 244 -2.36 1.95 -21.95
N GLU A 245 -2.05 0.66 -21.92
CA GLU A 245 -2.78 -0.33 -21.13
C GLU A 245 -2.61 -0.14 -19.62
N ILE A 246 -1.49 0.43 -19.15
CA ILE A 246 -1.28 0.78 -17.76
C ILE A 246 -2.01 2.10 -17.48
N ARG A 247 -2.97 2.04 -16.58
CA ARG A 247 -3.82 3.19 -16.24
C ARG A 247 -3.73 3.56 -14.76
N THR A 248 -3.13 2.70 -13.96
CA THR A 248 -2.94 2.91 -12.52
C THR A 248 -1.49 2.70 -12.17
N ILE A 249 -0.94 3.66 -11.42
CA ILE A 249 0.35 3.48 -10.74
C ILE A 249 0.08 3.52 -9.25
N ALA A 250 0.48 2.47 -8.51
CA ALA A 250 0.36 2.41 -7.07
C ALA A 250 1.75 2.37 -6.43
N SER A 251 2.04 3.34 -5.57
CA SER A 251 3.34 3.49 -4.96
C SER A 251 3.23 4.00 -3.51
N ASN A 252 4.16 4.80 -3.05
CA ASN A 252 4.29 5.12 -1.63
C ASN A 252 3.35 6.25 -1.19
N TYR A 253 2.75 6.07 -0.01
CA TYR A 253 1.99 7.11 0.67
C TYR A 253 2.91 8.10 1.39
N PHE A 254 3.90 7.59 2.11
CA PHE A 254 4.81 8.42 2.90
C PHE A 254 5.89 9.08 2.04
N VAL A 255 6.29 10.27 2.44
CA VAL A 255 7.41 10.98 1.80
C VAL A 255 8.73 10.27 2.14
N GLY A 256 9.54 10.00 1.15
CA GLY A 256 10.86 9.41 1.29
C GLY A 256 11.79 9.92 0.19
N ASP A 257 13.09 9.97 0.47
CA ASP A 257 14.11 10.61 -0.38
C ASP A 257 14.15 10.09 -1.83
N MET A 258 13.80 8.82 -2.04
CA MET A 258 13.80 8.20 -3.37
C MET A 258 12.44 7.64 -3.78
N ALA A 259 11.46 7.67 -2.86
CA ALA A 259 10.16 7.08 -3.11
C ALA A 259 9.32 7.95 -4.06
N TYR A 260 8.66 7.31 -5.00
CA TYR A 260 7.60 7.90 -5.79
C TYR A 260 6.36 8.09 -4.92
N THR A 261 6.28 9.25 -4.28
CA THR A 261 5.22 9.58 -3.32
C THR A 261 3.99 10.12 -4.06
N GLN A 262 2.82 9.62 -3.71
CA GLN A 262 1.58 9.88 -4.43
C GLN A 262 0.50 10.47 -3.54
N GLU A 263 -0.50 11.13 -4.15
CA GLU A 263 -1.83 11.43 -3.63
C GLU A 263 -2.88 10.54 -4.34
N PHE A 264 -4.09 10.44 -3.77
CA PHE A 264 -5.22 9.80 -4.44
C PHE A 264 -5.78 10.76 -5.51
N GLU A 265 -5.31 10.65 -6.73
CA GLU A 265 -5.71 11.56 -7.79
C GLU A 265 -5.77 10.88 -9.17
N ALA A 266 -6.56 11.46 -10.06
CA ALA A 266 -6.52 11.16 -11.47
C ALA A 266 -5.68 12.26 -12.15
N ALA A 267 -4.45 11.92 -12.55
CA ALA A 267 -3.53 12.84 -13.15
C ALA A 267 -4.02 13.31 -14.55
N GLU A 268 -3.54 14.47 -15.00
CA GLU A 268 -3.94 15.08 -16.28
C GLU A 268 -3.59 14.20 -17.50
N ASP A 269 -2.56 13.35 -17.38
CA ASP A 269 -2.14 12.41 -18.42
C ASP A 269 -2.94 11.11 -18.49
N GLY A 270 -3.92 10.97 -17.60
CA GLY A 270 -4.85 9.84 -17.55
C GLY A 270 -4.44 8.70 -16.61
N ILE A 271 -3.26 8.77 -15.99
CA ILE A 271 -2.86 7.83 -14.93
C ILE A 271 -3.65 8.13 -13.66
N VAL A 272 -4.08 7.07 -12.99
CA VAL A 272 -4.63 7.16 -11.64
C VAL A 272 -3.54 6.81 -10.63
N GLU A 273 -3.25 7.75 -9.74
CA GLU A 273 -2.25 7.62 -8.68
C GLU A 273 -2.90 7.00 -7.44
N GLN A 274 -2.31 5.91 -6.93
CA GLN A 274 -2.82 5.18 -5.76
C GLN A 274 -1.73 5.00 -4.70
N PRO A 275 -1.61 5.91 -3.74
CA PRO A 275 -0.67 5.74 -2.64
C PRO A 275 -1.05 4.53 -1.77
N ARG A 276 -0.04 3.75 -1.36
CA ARG A 276 -0.17 2.59 -0.48
C ARG A 276 0.27 2.98 0.92
N ILE A 277 -0.63 2.85 1.90
CA ILE A 277 -0.49 3.40 3.25
C ILE A 277 0.18 2.40 4.18
N ILE A 278 -0.24 1.14 4.14
CA ILE A 278 0.18 0.10 5.08
C ILE A 278 1.11 -0.89 4.40
N SER A 279 2.16 -1.29 5.09
CA SER A 279 3.16 -2.26 4.62
C SER A 279 3.26 -3.47 5.55
N GLY A 280 3.17 -4.67 4.97
CA GLY A 280 3.41 -5.93 5.66
C GLY A 280 2.42 -6.26 6.78
N ALA A 281 2.78 -7.23 7.62
CA ALA A 281 1.99 -7.68 8.76
C ALA A 281 2.46 -7.09 10.12
N VAL A 282 3.59 -6.39 10.13
CA VAL A 282 4.11 -5.69 11.31
C VAL A 282 3.86 -4.20 11.14
N ILE A 283 2.67 -3.79 11.54
CA ILE A 283 2.21 -2.41 11.41
C ILE A 283 2.67 -1.62 12.63
N ASP A 284 3.39 -0.54 12.42
CA ASP A 284 3.84 0.35 13.48
C ASP A 284 2.80 1.44 13.81
N ASP A 285 3.03 2.14 14.91
CA ASP A 285 2.10 3.17 15.41
C ASP A 285 1.88 4.31 14.40
N TYR A 286 2.89 4.63 13.56
CA TYR A 286 2.77 5.69 12.56
C TYR A 286 1.94 5.25 11.34
N MET A 287 2.10 4.01 10.91
CA MET A 287 1.20 3.41 9.91
C MET A 287 -0.24 3.32 10.41
N GLU A 288 -0.46 2.90 11.67
CA GLU A 288 -1.80 2.90 12.28
C GLU A 288 -2.42 4.29 12.31
N LEU A 289 -1.63 5.31 12.66
CA LEU A 289 -2.06 6.72 12.64
C LEU A 289 -2.51 7.13 11.23
N ALA A 290 -1.71 6.85 10.22
CA ALA A 290 -2.04 7.15 8.84
C ALA A 290 -3.29 6.41 8.36
N ALA A 291 -3.45 5.13 8.74
CA ALA A 291 -4.64 4.36 8.42
C ALA A 291 -5.91 4.99 9.03
N VAL A 292 -5.89 5.33 10.32
CA VAL A 292 -7.02 6.02 10.99
C VAL A 292 -7.29 7.38 10.35
N SER A 293 -6.25 8.14 10.03
CA SER A 293 -6.36 9.43 9.37
C SER A 293 -7.03 9.32 8.01
N GLU A 294 -6.60 8.38 7.16
CA GLU A 294 -7.14 8.19 5.82
C GLU A 294 -8.54 7.57 5.82
N LEU A 295 -8.90 6.77 6.81
CA LEU A 295 -10.30 6.37 7.02
C LEU A 295 -11.20 7.57 7.31
N ASN A 296 -10.73 8.58 8.02
CA ASN A 296 -11.49 9.81 8.26
C ASN A 296 -11.47 10.77 7.06
N MET A 297 -10.40 10.83 6.30
CA MET A 297 -10.26 11.78 5.17
C MET A 297 -10.92 11.27 3.89
N HIS A 298 -10.56 10.06 3.47
CA HIS A 298 -10.97 9.49 2.19
C HIS A 298 -11.83 8.22 2.33
N PHE A 299 -11.96 7.70 3.55
CA PHE A 299 -12.59 6.41 3.82
C PHE A 299 -11.96 5.32 2.96
N VAL A 300 -10.63 5.19 3.06
CA VAL A 300 -9.80 4.33 2.23
C VAL A 300 -8.77 3.56 3.05
N ASN A 301 -8.47 2.34 2.61
CA ASN A 301 -7.35 1.53 3.04
C ASN A 301 -6.61 1.03 1.81
N THR A 302 -5.28 1.17 1.79
CA THR A 302 -4.40 0.58 0.77
C THR A 302 -3.22 -0.08 1.46
N HIS A 303 -3.18 -1.39 1.38
CA HIS A 303 -2.23 -2.22 2.10
C HIS A 303 -1.43 -3.06 1.10
N PHE A 304 -0.13 -3.12 1.23
CA PHE A 304 0.71 -4.01 0.43
C PHE A 304 1.55 -4.92 1.32
N MET A 305 1.82 -6.11 0.83
CA MET A 305 2.65 -7.09 1.50
C MET A 305 3.44 -7.88 0.47
N HIS A 306 4.55 -8.43 0.91
CA HIS A 306 5.39 -9.25 0.07
C HIS A 306 5.38 -10.68 0.57
N PRO A 307 5.37 -11.65 -0.32
CA PRO A 307 5.53 -13.04 0.09
C PRO A 307 6.83 -13.29 0.86
N ASP A 308 7.90 -12.56 0.55
CA ASP A 308 9.21 -12.68 1.18
C ASP A 308 9.36 -11.93 2.52
N ASP A 309 8.33 -11.27 3.02
CA ASP A 309 8.32 -10.73 4.40
C ASP A 309 8.68 -11.80 5.45
N LEU A 310 8.41 -13.07 5.13
CA LEU A 310 8.77 -14.23 5.94
C LEU A 310 10.26 -14.63 5.87
N LEU A 311 11.00 -14.09 4.93
CA LEU A 311 12.42 -14.35 4.73
C LEU A 311 13.29 -13.21 5.24
N ASP A 312 12.68 -12.04 5.52
CA ASP A 312 13.36 -10.82 5.95
C ASP A 312 13.13 -10.55 7.44
N GLU A 313 14.23 -10.53 8.22
CA GLU A 313 14.17 -10.27 9.66
C GLU A 313 13.64 -8.88 10.01
N ASP A 314 13.92 -7.88 9.19
CA ASP A 314 13.46 -6.50 9.40
C ASP A 314 11.96 -6.36 9.13
N ARG A 315 11.39 -7.28 8.35
CA ARG A 315 9.93 -7.36 8.08
C ARG A 315 9.19 -8.33 9.00
N GLY A 316 9.89 -8.90 9.98
CA GLY A 316 9.29 -9.71 11.03
C GLY A 316 9.43 -11.23 10.85
N ALA A 317 10.28 -11.72 9.96
CA ALA A 317 10.49 -13.16 9.71
C ALA A 317 10.76 -13.97 10.99
N ARG A 318 11.45 -13.39 11.98
CA ARG A 318 11.70 -14.02 13.31
C ARG A 318 10.44 -14.42 14.05
N LEU A 319 9.32 -13.73 13.84
CA LEU A 319 8.04 -14.03 14.46
C LEU A 319 7.47 -15.36 13.97
N GLY A 320 7.74 -15.71 12.72
CA GLY A 320 7.15 -16.84 12.01
C GLY A 320 5.74 -16.55 11.49
N TRP A 321 5.30 -17.37 10.52
CA TRP A 321 4.06 -17.13 9.79
C TRP A 321 2.81 -17.11 10.66
N GLU A 322 2.67 -18.01 11.58
CA GLU A 322 1.52 -18.08 12.49
C GLU A 322 1.22 -16.72 13.17
N LYS A 323 2.29 -16.03 13.62
CA LYS A 323 2.13 -14.73 14.27
C LYS A 323 1.92 -13.59 13.27
N LEU A 324 2.54 -13.66 12.10
CA LEU A 324 2.33 -12.66 11.06
C LEU A 324 0.92 -12.77 10.48
N LYS A 325 0.43 -13.99 10.19
CA LYS A 325 -0.96 -14.26 9.80
C LYS A 325 -1.93 -13.69 10.82
N LYS A 326 -1.72 -13.99 12.10
CA LYS A 326 -2.58 -13.50 13.17
C LYS A 326 -2.62 -11.96 13.24
N ARG A 327 -1.48 -11.29 13.08
CA ARG A 327 -1.45 -9.81 13.07
C ARG A 327 -2.19 -9.22 11.87
N LEU A 328 -2.04 -9.85 10.72
CA LEU A 328 -2.76 -9.45 9.52
C LEU A 328 -4.26 -9.61 9.69
N ASP A 329 -4.70 -10.74 10.26
CA ASP A 329 -6.07 -11.03 10.60
C ASP A 329 -6.64 -10.00 11.62
N GLU A 330 -5.91 -9.74 12.70
CA GLU A 330 -6.27 -8.72 13.71
C GLU A 330 -6.40 -7.31 13.10
N TYR A 331 -5.54 -6.98 12.13
CA TYR A 331 -5.65 -5.71 11.40
C TYR A 331 -6.91 -5.65 10.52
N MET A 332 -7.21 -6.72 9.79
CA MET A 332 -8.41 -6.80 8.96
C MET A 332 -9.69 -6.75 9.81
N ASP A 333 -9.71 -7.44 10.94
CA ASP A 333 -10.80 -7.39 11.92
C ASP A 333 -11.02 -5.97 12.44
N TRP A 334 -9.94 -5.29 12.83
CA TRP A 334 -10.00 -3.90 13.26
C TRP A 334 -10.54 -2.99 12.16
N LEU A 335 -10.03 -3.13 10.94
CA LEU A 335 -10.41 -2.32 9.80
C LEU A 335 -11.91 -2.41 9.50
N TYR A 336 -12.44 -3.64 9.36
CA TYR A 336 -13.84 -3.84 9.00
C TYR A 336 -14.81 -3.68 10.17
N THR A 337 -14.33 -3.78 11.40
CA THR A 337 -15.11 -3.39 12.59
C THR A 337 -15.21 -1.86 12.70
N SER A 338 -14.11 -1.15 12.44
CA SER A 338 -14.06 0.31 12.50
C SER A 338 -14.76 0.98 11.30
N ALA A 339 -14.73 0.34 10.13
CA ALA A 339 -15.28 0.84 8.88
C ALA A 339 -16.16 -0.22 8.16
N PRO A 340 -17.31 -0.61 8.75
CA PRO A 340 -18.11 -1.75 8.27
C PRO A 340 -18.75 -1.54 6.88
N CYS A 341 -18.75 -0.31 6.36
CA CYS A 341 -19.24 0.02 5.03
C CYS A 341 -18.13 0.18 4.00
N LEU A 342 -16.88 -0.13 4.38
CA LEU A 342 -15.73 -0.06 3.48
C LEU A 342 -15.83 -1.17 2.43
N ARG A 343 -15.68 -0.81 1.16
CA ARG A 343 -15.82 -1.78 0.06
C ARG A 343 -14.49 -2.46 -0.23
N ASN A 344 -14.50 -3.76 -0.33
CA ASN A 344 -13.35 -4.52 -0.84
C ASN A 344 -13.25 -4.38 -2.36
N LEU A 345 -12.17 -3.78 -2.81
CA LEU A 345 -11.91 -3.45 -4.21
C LEU A 345 -10.58 -4.04 -4.66
N THR A 346 -10.44 -4.26 -5.95
CA THR A 346 -9.13 -4.38 -6.61
C THR A 346 -8.57 -2.97 -6.90
N ALA A 347 -7.30 -2.88 -7.27
CA ALA A 347 -6.68 -1.60 -7.57
C ALA A 347 -7.36 -0.86 -8.73
N SER A 348 -7.76 -1.56 -9.81
CA SER A 348 -8.48 -0.92 -10.91
C SER A 348 -9.89 -0.49 -10.53
N GLU A 349 -10.57 -1.21 -9.64
CA GLU A 349 -11.86 -0.79 -9.09
C GLU A 349 -11.72 0.48 -8.21
N LEU A 350 -10.65 0.58 -7.41
CA LEU A 350 -10.33 1.78 -6.63
C LEU A 350 -9.98 2.96 -7.55
N SER A 351 -9.29 2.72 -8.67
CA SER A 351 -9.02 3.76 -9.68
C SER A 351 -10.30 4.40 -10.18
N GLY A 352 -11.33 3.60 -10.45
CA GLY A 352 -12.65 4.12 -10.80
C GLY A 352 -13.31 4.95 -9.68
N ALA A 353 -13.02 4.66 -8.41
CA ALA A 353 -13.48 5.48 -7.29
C ALA A 353 -12.71 6.81 -7.20
N ILE A 354 -11.39 6.78 -7.40
CA ILE A 354 -10.53 7.99 -7.41
C ILE A 354 -10.95 8.94 -8.54
N GLN A 355 -11.20 8.43 -9.74
CA GLN A 355 -11.67 9.25 -10.85
C GLN A 355 -13.00 9.94 -10.55
N ARG A 356 -13.94 9.22 -9.92
CA ARG A 356 -15.23 9.82 -9.50
C ARG A 356 -15.04 10.86 -8.39
N TYR A 357 -14.16 10.59 -7.44
CA TYR A 357 -13.81 11.52 -6.37
C TYR A 357 -13.23 12.81 -6.95
N GLY A 358 -12.20 12.74 -7.80
CA GLY A 358 -11.58 13.90 -8.45
C GLY A 358 -12.53 14.70 -9.35
N ALA A 359 -13.64 14.12 -9.79
CA ALA A 359 -14.68 14.87 -10.51
C ALA A 359 -15.62 15.68 -9.59
N LEU A 360 -15.56 15.48 -8.26
CA LEU A 360 -16.42 16.13 -7.27
C LEU A 360 -15.68 17.21 -6.45
N VAL A 361 -14.37 17.18 -6.38
CA VAL A 361 -13.53 18.08 -5.56
C VAL A 361 -12.76 19.11 -6.38
#